data_61a8f69aa371df96ac28768d6949aed4
#
_entry.id   61a8f69aa371df96ac28768d6949aed4
#
_cell.length_a   1.000
_cell.length_b   1.000
_cell.length_c   1.000
_cell.angle_alpha   90.00
_cell.angle_beta   90.00
_cell.angle_gamma   90.00
#
_symmetry.space_group_name_H-M   'P 1'
#
loop_
_entity.id
_entity.type
_entity.pdbx_description
1 polymer ?
#
loop_
_entity_poly.entity_id
_entity_poly.type
_entity_poly.pdbx_seq_one_letter_code
_entity_poly.pdbx_strand_id
1 'polypeptide(L)'
;SELGYQEEKALEEILDEAESKIYAVTNISSGKGIQNIKDALAEAWERIEEIHEHKDGLRGVPTGFVDLDKMLSGLQKSDLIILAARPSVGKTTLALDIARRAAVQHNVPVGIFSLEMSSQQLVDRMLAAESSVDAWKLRTGLLSKDHEFAYLREGLDRLAKAPIFIN
;
A
#
# COMPACT_ATOMS: atom_id res chain seq x y z
N SER A 1 -14.53 -28.62 -17.21
CA SER A 1 -15.19 -28.92 -18.48
C SER A 1 -16.49 -29.72 -18.36
N GLU A 2 -16.79 -30.40 -17.26
CA GLU A 2 -18.08 -31.07 -17.03
C GLU A 2 -19.21 -30.08 -16.66
N LEU A 3 -18.91 -28.97 -16.02
CA LEU A 3 -19.89 -27.96 -15.60
C LEU A 3 -20.58 -27.24 -16.79
N GLY A 4 -19.95 -27.16 -17.94
CA GLY A 4 -20.52 -26.53 -19.14
C GLY A 4 -21.59 -27.34 -19.89
N TYR A 5 -21.83 -28.59 -19.47
CA TYR A 5 -22.82 -29.49 -20.11
C TYR A 5 -24.05 -29.79 -19.21
N GLN A 6 -24.17 -29.10 -18.06
CA GLN A 6 -25.33 -29.28 -17.18
C GLN A 6 -26.46 -28.30 -17.55
N GLU A 7 -27.36 -28.73 -18.41
CA GLU A 7 -28.53 -27.93 -18.89
C GLU A 7 -29.59 -27.66 -17.81
N GLU A 8 -29.53 -28.32 -16.64
CA GLU A 8 -30.58 -28.23 -15.60
C GLU A 8 -30.26 -27.29 -14.44
N LYS A 9 -29.05 -26.73 -14.36
CA LYS A 9 -28.71 -25.80 -13.29
C LYS A 9 -28.84 -24.32 -13.71
N ALA A 10 -29.32 -23.49 -12.81
CA ALA A 10 -29.33 -22.05 -13.02
C ALA A 10 -27.91 -21.53 -13.28
N LEU A 11 -27.75 -20.56 -14.18
CA LEU A 11 -26.47 -20.00 -14.58
C LEU A 11 -25.64 -19.50 -13.36
N GLU A 12 -26.33 -18.95 -12.37
CA GLU A 12 -25.74 -18.47 -11.12
C GLU A 12 -25.10 -19.60 -10.31
N GLU A 13 -25.77 -20.77 -10.19
CA GLU A 13 -25.22 -21.92 -9.48
C GLU A 13 -23.98 -22.51 -10.17
N ILE A 14 -23.93 -22.47 -11.50
CA ILE A 14 -22.80 -22.93 -12.28
C ILE A 14 -21.61 -21.98 -12.09
N LEU A 15 -21.86 -20.69 -12.05
CA LEU A 15 -20.82 -19.67 -11.80
C LEU A 15 -20.26 -19.80 -10.39
N ASP A 16 -21.07 -19.92 -9.37
CA ASP A 16 -20.65 -20.10 -7.96
C ASP A 16 -19.84 -21.38 -7.78
N GLU A 17 -20.25 -22.49 -8.41
CA GLU A 17 -19.51 -23.74 -8.34
C GLU A 17 -18.17 -23.68 -9.11
N ALA A 18 -18.13 -22.97 -10.25
CA ALA A 18 -16.91 -22.74 -10.99
C ALA A 18 -15.93 -21.85 -10.21
N GLU A 19 -16.44 -20.76 -9.60
CA GLU A 19 -15.66 -19.85 -8.77
C GLU A 19 -15.09 -20.56 -7.53
N SER A 20 -15.90 -21.37 -6.86
CA SER A 20 -15.49 -22.19 -5.72
C SER A 20 -14.39 -23.20 -6.09
N LYS A 21 -14.48 -23.84 -7.26
CA LYS A 21 -13.47 -24.78 -7.75
C LYS A 21 -12.17 -24.08 -8.15
N ILE A 22 -12.25 -22.90 -8.78
CA ILE A 22 -11.08 -22.09 -9.11
C ILE A 22 -10.40 -21.60 -7.81
N TYR A 23 -11.17 -21.15 -6.83
CA TYR A 23 -10.66 -20.71 -5.54
C TYR A 23 -9.98 -21.84 -4.76
N ALA A 24 -10.53 -23.05 -4.79
CA ALA A 24 -9.91 -24.22 -4.17
C ALA A 24 -8.56 -24.58 -4.82
N VAL A 25 -8.44 -24.49 -6.15
CA VAL A 25 -7.18 -24.76 -6.89
C VAL A 25 -6.13 -23.68 -6.61
N THR A 26 -6.53 -22.41 -6.54
CA THR A 26 -5.60 -21.30 -6.23
C THR A 26 -5.11 -21.32 -4.78
N ASN A 27 -5.95 -21.73 -3.83
CA ASN A 27 -5.55 -21.86 -2.42
C ASN A 27 -4.64 -23.06 -2.11
N ILE A 28 -4.65 -24.12 -2.92
CA ILE A 28 -3.73 -25.26 -2.75
C ILE A 28 -2.27 -24.83 -2.93
N SER A 29 -2.00 -23.78 -3.71
CA SER A 29 -0.64 -23.25 -3.92
C SER A 29 -0.15 -22.31 -2.82
N SER A 30 -1.00 -21.88 -1.88
CA SER A 30 -0.65 -20.90 -0.82
C SER A 30 -0.51 -21.54 0.58
N GLY A 31 -0.79 -22.82 0.73
CA GLY A 31 -0.62 -23.54 1.98
C GLY A 31 0.84 -23.95 2.17
N LYS A 32 1.63 -23.18 2.89
CA LYS A 32 2.82 -23.73 3.55
C LYS A 32 2.31 -24.80 4.52
N GLY A 33 2.40 -26.06 4.11
CA GLY A 33 2.14 -27.22 4.98
C GLY A 33 2.99 -27.13 6.25
N ILE A 34 2.74 -28.02 7.20
CA ILE A 34 3.55 -28.12 8.43
C ILE A 34 5.02 -28.24 7.98
N GLN A 35 5.81 -27.20 8.25
CA GLN A 35 7.22 -27.12 7.89
C GLN A 35 8.07 -27.66 9.02
N ASN A 36 9.13 -28.41 8.72
CA ASN A 36 10.07 -28.85 9.74
C ASN A 36 10.81 -27.64 10.31
N ILE A 37 10.96 -27.59 11.62
CA ILE A 37 11.68 -26.49 12.31
C ILE A 37 13.10 -26.30 11.79
N LYS A 38 13.76 -27.39 11.36
CA LYS A 38 15.11 -27.34 10.80
C LYS A 38 15.15 -26.49 9.52
N ASP A 39 14.15 -26.65 8.64
CA ASP A 39 14.09 -25.90 7.37
C ASP A 39 13.76 -24.42 7.65
N ALA A 40 12.85 -24.16 8.60
CA ALA A 40 12.53 -22.82 9.06
C ALA A 40 13.72 -22.10 9.73
N LEU A 41 14.58 -22.84 10.46
CA LEU A 41 15.80 -22.30 11.05
C LEU A 41 16.86 -21.96 9.99
N ALA A 42 17.00 -22.76 8.93
CA ALA A 42 17.89 -22.44 7.83
C ALA A 42 17.48 -21.13 7.12
N GLU A 43 16.19 -20.98 6.78
CA GLU A 43 15.65 -19.75 6.21
C GLU A 43 15.83 -18.54 7.17
N ALA A 44 15.69 -18.76 8.48
CA ALA A 44 15.91 -17.73 9.47
C ALA A 44 17.37 -17.30 9.55
N TRP A 45 18.30 -18.23 9.43
CA TRP A 45 19.74 -17.95 9.44
C TRP A 45 20.18 -17.11 8.23
N GLU A 46 19.80 -17.54 7.02
CA GLU A 46 20.06 -16.78 5.78
C GLU A 46 19.55 -15.34 5.90
N ARG A 47 18.32 -15.18 6.42
CA ARG A 47 17.74 -13.85 6.64
C ARG A 47 18.51 -13.01 7.66
N ILE A 48 19.09 -13.64 8.70
CA ILE A 48 19.94 -12.93 9.70
C ILE A 48 21.27 -12.51 9.09
N GLU A 49 21.85 -13.34 8.24
CA GLU A 49 23.10 -13.01 7.51
C GLU A 49 22.88 -11.83 6.57
N GLU A 50 21.81 -11.84 5.77
CA GLU A 50 21.42 -10.72 4.89
C GLU A 50 21.25 -9.41 5.67
N ILE A 51 20.61 -9.46 6.85
CA ILE A 51 20.44 -8.29 7.73
C ILE A 51 21.80 -7.80 8.27
N HIS A 52 22.70 -8.72 8.57
CA HIS A 52 24.02 -8.39 9.11
C HIS A 52 24.92 -7.72 8.06
N GLU A 53 24.83 -8.15 6.81
CA GLU A 53 25.57 -7.57 5.70
C GLU A 53 25.05 -6.17 5.31
N HIS A 54 23.73 -5.96 5.42
CA HIS A 54 23.07 -4.68 5.10
C HIS A 54 22.77 -3.84 6.36
N LYS A 55 23.81 -3.53 7.15
CA LYS A 55 23.70 -2.83 8.45
C LYS A 55 22.98 -1.48 8.44
N ASP A 56 22.86 -0.84 7.28
CA ASP A 56 22.22 0.47 7.11
C ASP A 56 20.84 0.38 6.44
N GLY A 57 20.35 -0.82 6.13
CA GLY A 57 19.07 -1.05 5.45
C GLY A 57 17.90 -1.18 6.43
N LEU A 58 16.81 -0.45 6.18
CA LEU A 58 15.54 -0.71 6.83
C LEU A 58 15.01 -2.09 6.39
N ARG A 59 14.64 -2.92 7.36
CA ARG A 59 14.16 -4.29 7.12
C ARG A 59 12.77 -4.31 6.49
N GLY A 60 11.91 -3.37 6.90
CA GLY A 60 10.54 -3.22 6.44
C GLY A 60 10.38 -2.11 5.41
N VAL A 61 9.13 -1.83 5.04
CA VAL A 61 8.79 -0.69 4.19
C VAL A 61 9.07 0.60 4.95
N PRO A 62 9.88 1.53 4.40
CA PRO A 62 10.15 2.81 5.03
C PRO A 62 8.87 3.64 5.17
N THR A 63 8.69 4.26 6.33
CA THR A 63 7.59 5.22 6.55
C THR A 63 7.95 6.61 5.99
N GLY A 64 9.24 6.88 5.78
CA GLY A 64 9.78 8.17 5.41
C GLY A 64 9.92 9.15 6.59
N PHE A 65 9.67 8.68 7.82
CA PHE A 65 9.92 9.40 9.06
C PHE A 65 11.07 8.75 9.80
N VAL A 66 12.23 9.39 9.77
CA VAL A 66 13.52 8.81 10.23
C VAL A 66 13.45 8.23 11.64
N ASP A 67 12.84 8.95 12.58
CA ASP A 67 12.78 8.47 13.97
C ASP A 67 11.79 7.31 14.14
N LEU A 68 10.69 7.33 13.38
CA LEU A 68 9.73 6.23 13.34
C LEU A 68 10.38 4.98 12.70
N ASP A 69 11.10 5.17 11.62
CA ASP A 69 11.80 4.09 10.92
C ASP A 69 12.90 3.46 11.80
N LYS A 70 13.63 4.26 12.59
CA LYS A 70 14.58 3.74 13.58
C LYS A 70 13.91 2.90 14.66
N MET A 71 12.72 3.29 15.12
CA MET A 71 11.97 2.57 16.15
C MET A 71 11.36 1.27 15.65
N LEU A 72 10.80 1.28 14.42
CA LEU A 72 10.07 0.15 13.84
C LEU A 72 10.94 -0.74 12.94
N SER A 73 12.12 -0.27 12.54
CA SER A 73 12.91 -0.86 11.44
C SER A 73 12.13 -0.94 10.12
N GLY A 74 11.24 0.04 9.88
CA GLY A 74 10.24 0.05 8.82
C GLY A 74 9.01 -0.82 9.13
N LEU A 75 7.99 -0.77 8.26
CA LEU A 75 6.78 -1.57 8.38
C LEU A 75 7.03 -2.99 7.90
N GLN A 76 6.88 -3.98 8.78
CA GLN A 76 7.23 -5.36 8.48
C GLN A 76 6.13 -6.06 7.66
N LYS A 77 6.53 -7.05 6.87
CA LYS A 77 5.57 -7.90 6.12
C LYS A 77 4.68 -8.66 7.09
N SER A 78 3.41 -8.79 6.73
CA SER A 78 2.38 -9.51 7.49
C SER A 78 1.96 -8.84 8.81
N ASP A 79 2.46 -7.65 9.14
CA ASP A 79 2.04 -6.92 10.33
C ASP A 79 0.70 -6.19 10.10
N LEU A 80 -0.13 -6.19 11.13
CA LEU A 80 -1.29 -5.32 11.26
C LEU A 80 -0.91 -4.12 12.12
N ILE A 81 -0.83 -2.94 11.52
CA ILE A 81 -0.46 -1.71 12.23
C ILE A 81 -1.71 -0.85 12.41
N ILE A 82 -2.03 -0.52 13.67
CA ILE A 82 -3.20 0.29 14.00
C ILE A 82 -2.74 1.69 14.37
N LEU A 83 -3.20 2.68 13.58
CA LEU A 83 -2.99 4.10 13.85
C LEU A 83 -4.27 4.70 14.45
N ALA A 84 -4.20 5.13 15.69
CA ALA A 84 -5.31 5.76 16.40
C ALA A 84 -4.98 7.19 16.82
N ALA A 85 -5.95 8.08 16.72
CA ALA A 85 -5.83 9.47 17.17
C ALA A 85 -7.21 10.05 17.47
N ARG A 86 -7.27 11.12 18.23
CA ARG A 86 -8.50 11.92 18.39
C ARG A 86 -8.92 12.50 17.03
N PRO A 87 -10.20 12.80 16.85
CA PRO A 87 -10.66 13.48 15.63
C PRO A 87 -9.85 14.76 15.35
N SER A 88 -9.62 15.04 14.08
CA SER A 88 -8.95 16.26 13.58
C SER A 88 -7.47 16.46 13.97
N VAL A 89 -6.79 15.45 14.53
CA VAL A 89 -5.36 15.52 14.89
C VAL A 89 -4.41 15.18 13.71
N GLY A 90 -4.96 14.72 12.58
CA GLY A 90 -4.16 14.40 11.38
C GLY A 90 -3.87 12.93 11.16
N LYS A 91 -4.63 12.00 11.78
CA LYS A 91 -4.50 10.55 11.56
C LYS A 91 -4.40 10.17 10.09
N THR A 92 -5.39 10.57 9.29
CA THR A 92 -5.45 10.27 7.85
C THR A 92 -4.31 10.94 7.08
N THR A 93 -3.91 12.16 7.47
CA THR A 93 -2.78 12.87 6.87
C THR A 93 -1.47 12.10 7.06
N LEU A 94 -1.20 11.62 8.28
CA LEU A 94 0.00 10.81 8.55
C LEU A 94 -0.01 9.50 7.76
N ALA A 95 -1.15 8.80 7.70
CA ALA A 95 -1.28 7.56 6.92
C ALA A 95 -1.03 7.80 5.43
N LEU A 96 -1.58 8.86 4.86
CA LEU A 96 -1.36 9.25 3.46
C LEU A 96 0.09 9.68 3.20
N ASP A 97 0.73 10.36 4.15
CA ASP A 97 2.14 10.74 4.02
C ASP A 97 3.07 9.51 4.02
N ILE A 98 2.82 8.54 4.88
CA ILE A 98 3.55 7.26 4.88
C ILE A 98 3.34 6.55 3.53
N ALA A 99 2.09 6.42 3.07
CA ALA A 99 1.74 5.79 1.80
C ALA A 99 2.43 6.45 0.61
N ARG A 100 2.36 7.80 0.54
CA ARG A 100 2.99 8.60 -0.51
C ARG A 100 4.51 8.43 -0.51
N ARG A 101 5.16 8.57 0.65
CA ARG A 101 6.61 8.45 0.77
C ARG A 101 7.10 7.05 0.41
N ALA A 102 6.44 5.99 0.88
CA ALA A 102 6.76 4.63 0.51
C ALA A 102 6.66 4.40 -1.01
N ALA A 103 5.61 4.92 -1.66
CA ALA A 103 5.43 4.74 -3.08
C ALA A 103 6.35 5.63 -3.93
N VAL A 104 6.46 6.93 -3.62
CA VAL A 104 7.21 7.90 -4.43
C VAL A 104 8.73 7.74 -4.24
N GLN A 105 9.19 7.56 -2.99
CA GLN A 105 10.62 7.53 -2.69
C GLN A 105 11.24 6.14 -2.79
N HIS A 106 10.45 5.09 -2.51
CA HIS A 106 10.94 3.72 -2.44
C HIS A 106 10.29 2.77 -3.46
N ASN A 107 9.39 3.30 -4.33
CA ASN A 107 8.69 2.54 -5.36
C ASN A 107 7.93 1.31 -4.82
N VAL A 108 7.44 1.39 -3.58
CA VAL A 108 6.65 0.33 -2.95
C VAL A 108 5.20 0.45 -3.38
N PRO A 109 4.56 -0.61 -3.92
CA PRO A 109 3.15 -0.59 -4.26
C PRO A 109 2.27 -0.39 -3.03
N VAL A 110 1.35 0.59 -3.08
CA VAL A 110 0.46 0.93 -1.97
C VAL A 110 -0.99 0.93 -2.42
N GLY A 111 -1.84 0.17 -1.75
CA GLY A 111 -3.29 0.20 -1.89
C GLY A 111 -3.95 1.02 -0.78
N ILE A 112 -4.81 1.97 -1.13
CA ILE A 112 -5.55 2.81 -0.18
C ILE A 112 -7.04 2.53 -0.31
N PHE A 113 -7.64 2.08 0.78
CA PHE A 113 -9.09 1.86 0.88
C PHE A 113 -9.68 2.88 1.86
N SER A 114 -10.59 3.73 1.39
CA SER A 114 -11.17 4.78 2.21
C SER A 114 -12.69 4.67 2.25
N LEU A 115 -13.23 4.63 3.49
CA LEU A 115 -14.68 4.67 3.74
C LEU A 115 -15.17 6.06 4.16
N GLU A 116 -14.25 7.00 4.40
CA GLU A 116 -14.56 8.34 4.92
C GLU A 116 -14.38 9.44 3.86
N MET A 117 -13.36 9.29 3.02
CA MET A 117 -12.97 10.32 2.04
C MET A 117 -13.05 9.78 0.62
N SER A 118 -13.46 10.64 -0.33
CA SER A 118 -13.43 10.29 -1.75
C SER A 118 -11.99 10.20 -2.28
N SER A 119 -11.79 9.42 -3.36
CA SER A 119 -10.49 9.29 -4.03
C SER A 119 -9.91 10.65 -4.42
N GLN A 120 -10.76 11.58 -4.87
CA GLN A 120 -10.35 12.93 -5.23
C GLN A 120 -9.77 13.72 -4.06
N GLN A 121 -10.42 13.65 -2.88
CA GLN A 121 -9.92 14.30 -1.66
C GLN A 121 -8.58 13.72 -1.19
N LEU A 122 -8.37 12.41 -1.38
CA LEU A 122 -7.11 11.75 -1.05
C LEU A 122 -5.99 12.21 -2.00
N VAL A 123 -6.28 12.26 -3.31
CA VAL A 123 -5.34 12.74 -4.33
C VAL A 123 -4.97 14.21 -4.09
N ASP A 124 -5.94 15.09 -3.81
CA ASP A 124 -5.68 16.49 -3.53
C ASP A 124 -4.74 16.67 -2.33
N ARG A 125 -4.93 15.88 -1.27
CA ARG A 125 -4.05 15.92 -0.09
C ARG A 125 -2.64 15.42 -0.40
N MET A 126 -2.50 14.32 -1.14
CA MET A 126 -1.20 13.80 -1.55
C MET A 126 -0.48 14.77 -2.48
N LEU A 127 -1.21 15.41 -3.41
CA LEU A 127 -0.65 16.41 -4.32
C LEU A 127 -0.18 17.66 -3.57
N ALA A 128 -0.98 18.17 -2.63
CA ALA A 128 -0.59 19.29 -1.78
C ALA A 128 0.72 18.99 -1.02
N ALA A 129 0.80 17.80 -0.43
CA ALA A 129 1.98 17.37 0.33
C ALA A 129 3.20 17.15 -0.57
N GLU A 130 3.03 16.57 -1.78
CA GLU A 130 4.13 16.28 -2.71
C GLU A 130 4.67 17.53 -3.40
N SER A 131 3.80 18.49 -3.71
CA SER A 131 4.16 19.76 -4.32
C SER A 131 4.57 20.85 -3.32
N SER A 132 4.39 20.60 -2.01
CA SER A 132 4.57 21.61 -0.95
C SER A 132 3.71 22.86 -1.17
N VAL A 133 2.56 22.71 -1.83
CA VAL A 133 1.58 23.79 -2.03
C VAL A 133 0.47 23.64 -1.02
N ASP A 134 0.02 24.76 -0.45
CA ASP A 134 -1.05 24.79 0.53
C ASP A 134 -2.35 24.19 -0.03
N ALA A 135 -2.88 23.18 0.66
CA ALA A 135 -4.12 22.50 0.28
C ALA A 135 -5.33 23.45 0.19
N TRP A 136 -5.35 24.54 0.96
CA TRP A 136 -6.39 25.57 0.87
C TRP A 136 -6.31 26.30 -0.47
N LYS A 137 -5.11 26.64 -0.94
CA LYS A 137 -4.90 27.29 -2.24
C LYS A 137 -5.33 26.38 -3.40
N LEU A 138 -5.02 25.09 -3.32
CA LEU A 138 -5.50 24.10 -4.30
C LEU A 138 -7.03 24.08 -4.38
N ARG A 139 -7.68 24.03 -3.23
CA ARG A 139 -9.15 23.95 -3.14
C ARG A 139 -9.85 25.23 -3.58
N THR A 140 -9.24 26.40 -3.36
CA THR A 140 -9.83 27.70 -3.71
C THR A 140 -9.41 28.23 -5.07
N GLY A 141 -8.42 27.59 -5.72
CA GLY A 141 -7.86 28.04 -6.99
C GLY A 141 -7.00 29.32 -6.89
N LEU A 142 -6.67 29.74 -5.66
CA LEU A 142 -5.86 30.94 -5.39
C LEU A 142 -4.36 30.63 -5.48
N LEU A 143 -3.93 30.15 -6.62
CA LEU A 143 -2.54 29.81 -6.91
C LEU A 143 -1.82 31.00 -7.55
N SER A 144 -0.59 31.26 -7.15
CA SER A 144 0.26 32.22 -7.85
C SER A 144 0.79 31.59 -9.15
N LYS A 145 0.59 32.31 -10.27
CA LYS A 145 0.71 31.75 -11.63
C LYS A 145 2.09 31.19 -12.00
N ASP A 146 3.17 31.67 -11.42
CA ASP A 146 4.50 31.37 -11.97
C ASP A 146 5.27 30.27 -11.22
N HIS A 147 5.16 30.19 -9.91
CA HIS A 147 5.93 29.22 -9.11
C HIS A 147 5.10 28.03 -8.64
N GLU A 148 3.89 28.26 -8.13
CA GLU A 148 3.08 27.20 -7.54
C GLU A 148 2.59 26.19 -8.61
N PHE A 149 2.29 26.63 -9.83
CA PHE A 149 1.94 25.73 -10.93
C PHE A 149 3.11 24.84 -11.37
N ALA A 150 4.34 25.33 -11.31
CA ALA A 150 5.53 24.52 -11.62
C ALA A 150 5.70 23.40 -10.56
N TYR A 151 5.60 23.74 -9.28
CA TYR A 151 5.66 22.75 -8.19
C TYR A 151 4.54 21.72 -8.26
N LEU A 152 3.33 22.16 -8.61
CA LEU A 152 2.20 21.25 -8.80
C LEU A 152 2.44 20.27 -9.96
N ARG A 153 2.97 20.76 -11.07
CA ARG A 153 3.31 19.90 -12.21
C ARG A 153 4.36 18.86 -11.85
N GLU A 154 5.41 19.26 -11.15
CA GLU A 154 6.43 18.34 -10.68
C GLU A 154 5.84 17.31 -9.67
N GLY A 155 4.98 17.74 -8.75
CA GLY A 155 4.30 16.86 -7.82
C GLY A 155 3.39 15.86 -8.53
N LEU A 156 2.64 16.30 -9.55
CA LEU A 156 1.82 15.45 -10.40
C LEU A 156 2.67 14.40 -11.13
N ASP A 157 3.79 14.81 -11.72
CA ASP A 157 4.69 13.91 -12.46
C ASP A 157 5.30 12.84 -11.53
N ARG A 158 5.63 13.19 -10.28
CA ARG A 158 6.12 12.22 -9.30
C ARG A 158 5.04 11.25 -8.85
N LEU A 159 3.85 11.76 -8.53
CA LEU A 159 2.72 10.91 -8.11
C LEU A 159 2.22 10.00 -9.24
N ALA A 160 2.20 10.49 -10.49
CA ALA A 160 1.78 9.70 -11.64
C ALA A 160 2.67 8.48 -11.92
N LYS A 161 3.95 8.54 -11.51
CA LYS A 161 4.91 7.44 -11.65
C LYS A 161 4.89 6.48 -10.45
N ALA A 162 4.30 6.89 -9.33
CA ALA A 162 4.28 6.11 -8.11
C ALA A 162 3.21 5.00 -8.18
N PRO A 163 3.50 3.78 -7.71
CA PRO A 163 2.55 2.66 -7.72
C PRO A 163 1.52 2.80 -6.59
N ILE A 164 0.63 3.80 -6.68
CA ILE A 164 -0.45 4.06 -5.71
C ILE A 164 -1.80 3.68 -6.33
N PHE A 165 -2.57 2.87 -5.62
CA PHE A 165 -3.89 2.41 -5.99
C PHE A 165 -4.91 2.87 -4.96
N ILE A 166 -6.01 3.48 -5.40
CA ILE A 166 -7.07 4.04 -4.53
C ILE A 166 -8.41 3.44 -4.93
N ASN A 167 -9.16 2.97 -3.92
CA ASN A 167 -10.52 2.45 -4.08
C ASN A 167 -11.51 3.34 -3.34
#